data_b9f69a75d01a4aca660aba0e5cd7b269
#
_entry.id   b9f69a75d01a4aca660aba0e5cd7b269
#
_cell.length_a   1.000
_cell.length_b   1.000
_cell.length_c   1.000
_cell.angle_alpha   90.00
_cell.angle_beta   90.00
_cell.angle_gamma   90.00
#
_symmetry.space_group_name_H-M   'P 1'
#
loop_
_entity.id
_entity.type
_entity.pdbx_description
1 polymer ?
#
loop_
_entity_poly.entity_id
_entity_poly.type
_entity_poly.pdbx_seq_one_letter_code
_entity_poly.pdbx_strand_id
1 'polypeptide(L)'
;MLFKNATIYTMEQDPFVGDFKIDKGVFTQIGKDLTADEGEDVQDLSGLYVFPGLVESHCHLGMEETAIRFEGNDVNEITDPITPNMRGIDGCNPMDETVELALKGGVTTVAAGPGSANVLGGTFFAYKTKGNCIDEMTIENPIAMKAAFGENPKRCYKDKKIDTRMQISALLRETLAKTKEYMEKKEAGKDVAYDQKLEAMIPVIKKELPLKCHAHRADDILTVIRIAKEYDIEVTLDHATDARCIVEQIKESGYPCICGPSFGHKTKFELKSKSFKTPGVLNKAGILVSITTDSPVIPEQYLSLCATLAAKEGMDEYEAIKAITINPAKILKLDNRVGSIKAGKDADFIICTKNILDTTNEIKSVYIDGKKAV
;
A
#
# COMPACT_ATOMS: atom_id res chain seq x y z
N MET A 1 -7.53 21.53 -19.59
CA MET A 1 -6.22 22.14 -19.32
C MET A 1 -5.14 21.32 -20.00
N LEU A 2 -4.25 21.96 -20.75
CA LEU A 2 -3.14 21.33 -21.47
C LEU A 2 -1.81 21.63 -20.81
N PHE A 3 -1.01 20.60 -20.55
CA PHE A 3 0.38 20.70 -20.08
C PHE A 3 1.31 20.30 -21.22
N LYS A 4 2.37 21.10 -21.48
CA LYS A 4 3.24 20.95 -22.64
C LYS A 4 4.70 20.75 -22.27
N ASN A 5 5.42 20.06 -23.15
CA ASN A 5 6.89 19.96 -23.16
C ASN A 5 7.52 19.33 -21.92
N ALA A 6 6.77 18.53 -21.15
CA ALA A 6 7.32 17.83 -19.97
C ALA A 6 8.08 16.56 -20.35
N THR A 7 9.06 16.17 -19.55
CA THR A 7 9.56 14.79 -19.54
C THR A 7 8.59 13.94 -18.74
N ILE A 8 7.78 13.11 -19.42
CA ILE A 8 6.66 12.39 -18.82
C ILE A 8 7.06 10.93 -18.56
N TYR A 9 6.93 10.49 -17.32
CA TYR A 9 7.04 9.12 -16.86
C TYR A 9 5.63 8.55 -16.69
N THR A 10 5.09 7.95 -17.74
CA THR A 10 3.69 7.48 -17.72
C THR A 10 3.48 6.20 -16.91
N MET A 11 4.49 5.39 -16.71
CA MET A 11 4.45 4.01 -16.20
C MET A 11 3.72 3.02 -17.14
N GLU A 12 3.33 3.46 -18.34
CA GLU A 12 2.75 2.62 -19.40
C GLU A 12 3.74 2.34 -20.53
N GLN A 13 4.73 3.21 -20.71
CA GLN A 13 5.80 3.14 -21.71
C GLN A 13 7.05 3.87 -21.22
N ASP A 14 8.14 3.78 -21.99
CA ASP A 14 9.38 4.51 -21.70
C ASP A 14 9.12 6.03 -21.60
N PRO A 15 9.87 6.74 -20.73
CA PRO A 15 9.74 8.18 -20.59
C PRO A 15 10.00 8.93 -21.91
N PHE A 16 9.24 9.98 -22.13
CA PHE A 16 9.38 10.81 -23.33
C PHE A 16 9.07 12.29 -23.04
N VAL A 17 9.57 13.19 -23.90
CA VAL A 17 9.17 14.60 -23.89
C VAL A 17 7.86 14.73 -24.68
N GLY A 18 6.84 15.31 -24.05
CA GLY A 18 5.52 15.43 -24.64
C GLY A 18 4.54 16.24 -23.79
N ASP A 19 3.28 16.05 -24.10
CA ASP A 19 2.17 16.83 -23.61
C ASP A 19 1.08 15.91 -23.04
N PHE A 20 0.23 16.46 -22.16
CA PHE A 20 -0.98 15.78 -21.72
C PHE A 20 -2.11 16.77 -21.42
N LYS A 21 -3.34 16.30 -21.58
CA LYS A 21 -4.55 17.05 -21.24
C LYS A 21 -5.29 16.41 -20.08
N ILE A 22 -5.88 17.28 -19.25
CA ILE A 22 -6.79 16.86 -18.19
C ILE A 22 -8.14 17.60 -18.35
N ASP A 23 -9.21 16.88 -18.07
CA ASP A 23 -10.57 17.45 -17.98
C ASP A 23 -11.37 16.69 -16.94
N LYS A 24 -12.16 17.42 -16.13
CA LYS A 24 -13.05 16.85 -15.10
C LYS A 24 -12.36 15.83 -14.17
N GLY A 25 -11.11 16.10 -13.82
CA GLY A 25 -10.37 15.28 -12.87
C GLY A 25 -9.67 14.06 -13.45
N VAL A 26 -9.72 13.83 -14.76
CA VAL A 26 -9.09 12.69 -15.42
C VAL A 26 -8.13 13.11 -16.52
N PHE A 27 -7.14 12.26 -16.80
CA PHE A 27 -6.33 12.41 -18.01
C PHE A 27 -7.20 12.10 -19.24
N THR A 28 -7.15 12.97 -20.27
CA THR A 28 -7.92 12.78 -21.50
C THR A 28 -7.05 12.41 -22.70
N GLN A 29 -5.88 13.02 -22.80
CA GLN A 29 -4.93 12.77 -23.89
C GLN A 29 -3.50 12.80 -23.37
N ILE A 30 -2.65 11.93 -23.88
CA ILE A 30 -1.20 11.92 -23.63
C ILE A 30 -0.51 11.70 -24.98
N GLY A 31 0.47 12.54 -25.32
CA GLY A 31 1.16 12.41 -26.61
C GLY A 31 2.18 13.51 -26.84
N LYS A 32 2.54 13.71 -28.10
CA LYS A 32 3.42 14.81 -28.55
C LYS A 32 2.60 15.79 -29.38
N ASP A 33 3.01 17.06 -29.34
CA ASP A 33 2.46 18.14 -30.18
C ASP A 33 0.92 18.31 -30.05
N LEU A 34 0.38 18.11 -28.83
CA LEU A 34 -1.03 18.35 -28.58
C LEU A 34 -1.35 19.84 -28.76
N THR A 35 -2.48 20.11 -29.38
CA THR A 35 -2.99 21.47 -29.59
C THR A 35 -4.03 21.82 -28.53
N ALA A 36 -3.95 23.04 -28.03
CA ALA A 36 -5.00 23.56 -27.13
C ALA A 36 -6.33 23.74 -27.88
N ASP A 37 -7.39 23.44 -27.18
CA ASP A 37 -8.73 23.77 -27.64
C ASP A 37 -8.99 25.27 -27.41
N GLU A 38 -10.02 25.85 -28.11
CA GLU A 38 -10.33 27.27 -27.95
C GLU A 38 -10.67 27.59 -26.47
N GLY A 39 -9.91 28.53 -25.89
CA GLY A 39 -10.08 28.93 -24.48
C GLY A 39 -9.50 27.95 -23.45
N GLU A 40 -8.78 26.92 -23.87
CA GLU A 40 -8.15 25.99 -22.97
C GLU A 40 -6.89 26.60 -22.32
N ASP A 41 -6.78 26.51 -20.98
CA ASP A 41 -5.58 26.92 -20.28
C ASP A 41 -4.39 26.01 -20.66
N VAL A 42 -3.23 26.65 -20.93
CA VAL A 42 -2.00 25.96 -21.30
C VAL A 42 -0.90 26.29 -20.31
N GLN A 43 -0.22 25.27 -19.81
CA GLN A 43 0.95 25.39 -18.95
C GLN A 43 2.16 24.76 -19.64
N ASP A 44 3.25 25.54 -19.83
CA ASP A 44 4.52 25.05 -20.33
C ASP A 44 5.36 24.45 -19.17
N LEU A 45 5.77 23.20 -19.33
CA LEU A 45 6.58 22.44 -18.39
C LEU A 45 7.98 22.11 -18.96
N SER A 46 8.49 22.91 -19.89
CA SER A 46 9.81 22.70 -20.48
C SER A 46 10.89 22.57 -19.40
N GLY A 47 11.67 21.48 -19.49
CA GLY A 47 12.72 21.16 -18.51
C GLY A 47 12.25 20.56 -17.19
N LEU A 48 10.96 20.37 -17.01
CA LEU A 48 10.37 19.71 -15.85
C LEU A 48 10.00 18.25 -16.13
N TYR A 49 9.87 17.50 -15.06
CA TYR A 49 9.52 16.09 -15.07
C TYR A 49 8.12 15.91 -14.50
N VAL A 50 7.36 15.00 -15.08
CA VAL A 50 6.01 14.64 -14.61
C VAL A 50 5.95 13.15 -14.32
N PHE A 51 5.52 12.80 -13.12
CA PHE A 51 5.30 11.43 -12.68
C PHE A 51 3.83 11.26 -12.24
N PRO A 52 3.26 10.05 -12.27
CA PRO A 52 2.02 9.78 -11.56
C PRO A 52 2.18 10.15 -10.08
N GLY A 53 1.11 10.50 -9.42
CA GLY A 53 1.09 10.60 -7.96
C GLY A 53 1.59 9.30 -7.33
N LEU A 54 2.42 9.41 -6.29
CA LEU A 54 2.96 8.26 -5.59
C LEU A 54 1.85 7.52 -4.84
N VAL A 55 1.95 6.21 -4.77
CA VAL A 55 0.98 5.32 -4.13
C VAL A 55 1.68 4.53 -3.04
N GLU A 56 1.19 4.64 -1.79
CA GLU A 56 1.62 3.81 -0.68
C GLU A 56 0.66 2.64 -0.49
N SER A 57 1.17 1.43 -0.52
CA SER A 57 0.35 0.22 -0.42
C SER A 57 0.18 -0.32 0.99
N HIS A 58 0.90 0.22 1.97
CA HIS A 58 0.83 -0.23 3.35
C HIS A 58 1.34 0.84 4.33
N CYS A 59 0.44 1.52 5.00
CA CYS A 59 0.79 2.46 6.06
C CYS A 59 -0.28 2.51 7.16
N HIS A 60 -0.04 3.36 8.16
CA HIS A 60 -0.97 3.65 9.26
C HIS A 60 -1.25 5.16 9.34
N LEU A 61 -1.12 5.84 8.21
CA LEU A 61 -1.25 7.30 8.09
C LEU A 61 -2.63 7.75 8.56
N GLY A 62 -2.66 8.71 9.49
CA GLY A 62 -3.87 9.22 10.14
C GLY A 62 -4.41 8.34 11.28
N MET A 63 -3.81 7.16 11.56
CA MET A 63 -4.21 6.26 12.66
C MET A 63 -3.24 6.28 13.85
N GLU A 64 -2.04 6.82 13.65
CA GLU A 64 -1.08 7.14 14.70
C GLU A 64 -0.68 8.59 14.52
N GLU A 65 -1.41 9.47 15.23
CA GLU A 65 -1.27 10.91 15.08
C GLU A 65 0.04 11.41 15.68
N THR A 66 0.68 12.34 14.98
CA THR A 66 1.95 12.90 15.42
C THR A 66 1.78 13.75 16.67
N ALA A 67 2.75 13.67 17.61
CA ALA A 67 2.84 14.43 18.85
C ALA A 67 1.70 14.21 19.88
N ILE A 68 0.68 13.39 19.62
CA ILE A 68 -0.47 13.18 20.51
C ILE A 68 -0.27 12.01 21.48
N ARG A 69 0.63 11.07 21.16
CA ARG A 69 0.94 9.88 21.97
C ARG A 69 -0.24 8.91 22.05
N PHE A 70 -0.56 8.46 23.27
CA PHE A 70 -1.57 7.43 23.54
C PHE A 70 -2.96 7.78 22.99
N GLU A 71 -3.39 9.00 23.12
CA GLU A 71 -4.75 9.40 22.71
C GLU A 71 -4.93 9.38 21.19
N GLY A 72 -3.89 9.72 20.43
CA GLY A 72 -3.88 9.66 18.96
C GLY A 72 -3.33 8.35 18.39
N ASN A 73 -3.27 7.26 19.16
CA ASN A 73 -2.74 5.97 18.70
C ASN A 73 -3.86 4.93 18.62
N ASP A 74 -4.52 4.86 17.47
CA ASP A 74 -5.61 3.93 17.15
C ASP A 74 -5.18 2.79 16.21
N VAL A 75 -3.87 2.55 16.10
CA VAL A 75 -3.30 1.55 15.18
C VAL A 75 -3.61 0.13 15.59
N ASN A 76 -3.68 -0.20 16.89
CA ASN A 76 -3.79 -1.59 17.34
C ASN A 76 -4.82 -1.77 18.47
N GLU A 77 -5.89 -2.49 18.22
CA GLU A 77 -6.81 -2.97 19.24
C GLU A 77 -6.26 -4.25 19.89
N ILE A 78 -5.66 -4.13 21.08
CA ILE A 78 -4.93 -5.22 21.75
C ILE A 78 -5.74 -6.00 22.80
N THR A 79 -7.05 -5.85 22.84
CA THR A 79 -7.92 -6.58 23.77
C THR A 79 -8.22 -8.02 23.33
N ASP A 80 -8.22 -8.27 22.03
CA ASP A 80 -8.38 -9.60 21.43
C ASP A 80 -7.47 -9.78 20.19
N PRO A 81 -6.76 -10.91 20.03
CA PRO A 81 -5.93 -11.16 18.86
C PRO A 81 -6.72 -11.36 17.54
N ILE A 82 -8.04 -11.52 17.60
CA ILE A 82 -8.94 -11.75 16.46
C ILE A 82 -10.01 -10.66 16.44
N THR A 83 -9.76 -9.62 15.65
CA THR A 83 -10.64 -8.44 15.52
C THR A 83 -10.94 -8.08 14.05
N PRO A 84 -11.33 -9.03 13.18
CA PRO A 84 -11.55 -8.77 11.76
C PRO A 84 -12.70 -7.81 11.48
N ASN A 85 -13.59 -7.59 12.44
CA ASN A 85 -14.73 -6.67 12.37
C ASN A 85 -14.35 -5.20 12.58
N MET A 86 -13.11 -4.91 13.00
CA MET A 86 -12.64 -3.54 13.11
C MET A 86 -12.38 -2.94 11.72
N ARG A 87 -12.64 -1.65 11.57
CA ARG A 87 -12.50 -0.95 10.30
C ARG A 87 -11.48 0.18 10.47
N GLY A 88 -10.39 0.15 9.71
CA GLY A 88 -9.34 1.16 9.81
C GLY A 88 -9.84 2.60 9.59
N ILE A 89 -10.85 2.78 8.74
CA ILE A 89 -11.44 4.09 8.48
C ILE A 89 -12.03 4.75 9.75
N ASP A 90 -12.52 3.96 10.70
CA ASP A 90 -13.16 4.48 11.91
C ASP A 90 -12.13 5.07 12.91
N GLY A 91 -10.84 4.72 12.77
CA GLY A 91 -9.74 5.26 13.59
C GLY A 91 -8.83 6.24 12.85
N CYS A 92 -9.23 6.74 11.67
CA CYS A 92 -8.38 7.61 10.87
C CYS A 92 -8.73 9.09 11.05
N ASN A 93 -7.76 9.92 11.46
CA ASN A 93 -7.83 11.37 11.44
C ASN A 93 -7.16 11.93 10.18
N PRO A 94 -7.92 12.34 9.13
CA PRO A 94 -7.35 12.90 7.90
C PRO A 94 -6.73 14.29 8.06
N MET A 95 -6.92 14.94 9.22
CA MET A 95 -6.38 16.27 9.52
C MET A 95 -5.05 16.21 10.29
N ASP A 96 -4.53 15.01 10.56
CA ASP A 96 -3.17 14.88 11.10
C ASP A 96 -2.14 15.48 10.14
N GLU A 97 -1.15 16.22 10.65
CA GLU A 97 -0.17 16.93 9.81
C GLU A 97 0.64 15.98 8.90
N THR A 98 0.77 14.70 9.29
CA THR A 98 1.48 13.70 8.48
C THR A 98 0.80 13.42 7.15
N VAL A 99 -0.52 13.61 7.05
CA VAL A 99 -1.28 13.49 5.78
C VAL A 99 -0.88 14.65 4.84
N GLU A 100 -0.76 15.87 5.35
CA GLU A 100 -0.29 17.01 4.56
C GLU A 100 1.17 16.86 4.15
N LEU A 101 2.02 16.32 5.04
CA LEU A 101 3.42 16.04 4.73
C LEU A 101 3.56 14.95 3.65
N ALA A 102 2.74 13.91 3.70
CA ALA A 102 2.68 12.89 2.65
C ALA A 102 2.33 13.50 1.29
N LEU A 103 1.28 14.34 1.24
CA LEU A 103 0.88 15.07 0.04
C LEU A 103 2.03 15.94 -0.51
N LYS A 104 2.71 16.70 0.34
CA LYS A 104 3.88 17.51 -0.04
C LYS A 104 5.05 16.65 -0.56
N GLY A 105 5.18 15.42 -0.07
CA GLY A 105 6.11 14.40 -0.56
C GLY A 105 5.70 13.75 -1.88
N GLY A 106 4.57 14.16 -2.47
CA GLY A 106 4.05 13.62 -3.73
C GLY A 106 3.23 12.34 -3.61
N VAL A 107 2.97 11.86 -2.38
CA VAL A 107 2.12 10.71 -2.14
C VAL A 107 0.66 11.15 -2.21
N THR A 108 -0.04 10.73 -3.25
CA THR A 108 -1.42 11.14 -3.54
C THR A 108 -2.47 10.12 -3.10
N THR A 109 -2.07 8.86 -2.98
CA THR A 109 -2.94 7.75 -2.61
C THR A 109 -2.23 6.85 -1.61
N VAL A 110 -2.94 6.48 -0.55
CA VAL A 110 -2.43 5.56 0.47
C VAL A 110 -3.45 4.47 0.79
N ALA A 111 -2.95 3.27 1.11
CA ALA A 111 -3.74 2.22 1.76
C ALA A 111 -3.36 2.19 3.24
N ALA A 112 -4.27 2.64 4.10
CA ALA A 112 -4.08 2.69 5.54
C ALA A 112 -4.99 1.70 6.28
N GLY A 113 -4.57 1.28 7.45
CA GLY A 113 -5.33 0.34 8.26
C GLY A 113 -4.60 -0.09 9.53
N PRO A 114 -5.14 -1.10 10.24
CA PRO A 114 -4.58 -1.55 11.51
C PRO A 114 -3.14 -2.03 11.43
N GLY A 115 -2.42 -1.88 12.53
CA GLY A 115 -1.07 -2.38 12.73
C GLY A 115 -1.01 -3.91 12.87
N SER A 116 0.15 -4.40 13.31
CA SER A 116 0.47 -5.83 13.27
C SER A 116 0.50 -6.50 14.67
N ALA A 117 -0.19 -5.94 15.66
CA ALA A 117 -0.33 -6.58 16.96
C ALA A 117 -1.21 -7.85 16.90
N ASN A 118 -2.27 -7.83 16.12
CA ASN A 118 -3.31 -8.86 16.07
C ASN A 118 -3.02 -9.91 15.00
N VAL A 119 -3.44 -11.15 15.22
CA VAL A 119 -3.44 -12.19 14.17
C VAL A 119 -4.39 -11.79 13.03
N LEU A 120 -5.56 -11.22 13.37
CA LEU A 120 -6.46 -10.51 12.45
C LEU A 120 -6.82 -9.16 13.08
N GLY A 121 -6.45 -8.08 12.42
CA GLY A 121 -6.51 -6.73 12.98
C GLY A 121 -7.70 -5.88 12.53
N GLY A 122 -8.36 -6.25 11.44
CA GLY A 122 -9.41 -5.45 10.81
C GLY A 122 -9.07 -5.04 9.38
N THR A 123 -9.91 -4.18 8.79
CA THR A 123 -9.81 -3.84 7.38
C THR A 123 -8.94 -2.62 7.11
N PHE A 124 -8.20 -2.69 6.00
CA PHE A 124 -7.57 -1.55 5.33
C PHE A 124 -8.56 -0.86 4.40
N PHE A 125 -8.33 0.42 4.16
CA PHE A 125 -9.03 1.24 3.17
C PHE A 125 -8.02 2.09 2.39
N ALA A 126 -8.40 2.57 1.20
CA ALA A 126 -7.57 3.46 0.39
C ALA A 126 -8.19 4.84 0.29
N TYR A 127 -7.37 5.88 0.42
CA TYR A 127 -7.83 7.25 0.33
C TYR A 127 -6.80 8.19 -0.34
N LYS A 128 -7.29 9.31 -0.87
CA LYS A 128 -6.44 10.39 -1.42
C LYS A 128 -6.03 11.34 -0.31
N THR A 129 -4.78 11.77 -0.31
CA THR A 129 -4.15 12.56 0.77
C THR A 129 -4.57 14.04 0.79
N LYS A 130 -5.66 14.40 0.12
CA LYS A 130 -6.18 15.77 0.04
C LYS A 130 -7.64 15.83 0.44
N GLY A 131 -7.92 16.53 1.52
CA GLY A 131 -9.27 16.72 2.07
C GLY A 131 -9.22 16.92 3.58
N ASN A 132 -10.40 16.91 4.21
CA ASN A 132 -10.58 16.99 5.66
C ASN A 132 -11.73 16.09 6.15
N CYS A 133 -12.33 15.31 5.26
CA CYS A 133 -13.38 14.35 5.54
C CYS A 133 -12.99 13.01 4.96
N ILE A 134 -12.73 12.03 5.81
CA ILE A 134 -12.20 10.74 5.37
C ILE A 134 -13.16 10.01 4.41
N ASP A 135 -14.47 10.16 4.58
CA ASP A 135 -15.46 9.56 3.69
C ASP A 135 -15.36 10.12 2.26
N GLU A 136 -15.09 11.44 2.11
CA GLU A 136 -14.91 12.09 0.81
C GLU A 136 -13.54 11.79 0.19
N MET A 137 -12.52 11.54 1.00
CA MET A 137 -11.16 11.21 0.56
C MET A 137 -11.04 9.74 0.15
N THR A 138 -11.91 8.86 0.66
CA THR A 138 -11.87 7.41 0.45
C THR A 138 -12.19 7.04 -1.00
N ILE A 139 -11.35 6.21 -1.60
CA ILE A 139 -11.53 5.67 -2.96
C ILE A 139 -11.96 4.21 -2.97
N GLU A 140 -11.64 3.45 -1.92
CA GLU A 140 -12.07 2.05 -1.75
C GLU A 140 -12.05 1.65 -0.27
N ASN A 141 -13.12 1.00 0.22
CA ASN A 141 -13.25 0.54 1.61
C ASN A 141 -14.28 -0.60 1.73
N PRO A 142 -13.88 -1.80 2.18
CA PRO A 142 -12.51 -2.23 2.50
C PRO A 142 -11.68 -2.58 1.26
N ILE A 143 -10.33 -2.51 1.39
CA ILE A 143 -9.41 -2.91 0.32
C ILE A 143 -8.59 -4.16 0.65
N ALA A 144 -8.41 -4.47 1.92
CA ALA A 144 -7.75 -5.67 2.41
C ALA A 144 -8.12 -5.95 3.88
N MET A 145 -7.90 -7.19 4.32
CA MET A 145 -7.99 -7.60 5.74
C MET A 145 -6.58 -7.75 6.31
N LYS A 146 -6.27 -7.07 7.41
CA LYS A 146 -4.97 -7.20 8.07
C LYS A 146 -4.81 -8.51 8.80
N ALA A 147 -3.68 -9.17 8.53
CA ALA A 147 -3.21 -10.31 9.32
C ALA A 147 -1.75 -10.10 9.73
N ALA A 148 -1.32 -10.70 10.84
CA ALA A 148 0.07 -10.62 11.28
C ALA A 148 0.60 -11.93 11.82
N PHE A 149 1.88 -12.16 11.50
CA PHE A 149 2.69 -13.32 11.90
C PHE A 149 3.95 -12.84 12.63
N GLY A 150 4.65 -13.78 13.26
CA GLY A 150 5.97 -13.53 13.81
C GLY A 150 6.00 -12.91 15.19
N GLU A 151 6.89 -11.95 15.39
CA GLU A 151 7.25 -11.43 16.72
C GLU A 151 6.16 -10.53 17.32
N ASN A 152 5.48 -9.74 16.51
CA ASN A 152 4.53 -8.75 17.02
C ASN A 152 3.34 -9.38 17.74
N PRO A 153 2.56 -10.32 17.17
CA PRO A 153 1.47 -10.99 17.90
C PRO A 153 1.97 -11.74 19.13
N LYS A 154 3.14 -12.41 19.05
CA LYS A 154 3.75 -13.09 20.21
C LYS A 154 4.02 -12.13 21.34
N ARG A 155 4.57 -10.94 21.04
CA ARG A 155 4.91 -9.94 22.06
C ARG A 155 3.68 -9.31 22.68
N CYS A 156 2.71 -8.92 21.84
CA CYS A 156 1.51 -8.20 22.30
C CYS A 156 0.58 -9.06 23.16
N TYR A 157 0.54 -10.39 22.89
CA TYR A 157 -0.34 -11.33 23.58
C TYR A 157 0.38 -12.37 24.41
N LYS A 158 1.69 -12.15 24.69
CA LYS A 158 2.49 -13.00 25.57
C LYS A 158 1.83 -13.16 26.94
N ASP A 159 1.88 -14.37 27.51
CA ASP A 159 1.30 -14.72 28.79
C ASP A 159 -0.23 -14.51 28.89
N LYS A 160 -0.89 -14.29 27.74
CA LYS A 160 -2.34 -14.12 27.63
C LYS A 160 -2.96 -15.19 26.73
N LYS A 161 -2.66 -15.10 25.42
CA LYS A 161 -3.26 -15.98 24.40
C LYS A 161 -2.26 -16.55 23.40
N ILE A 162 -1.05 -15.95 23.26
CA ILE A 162 -0.09 -16.31 22.19
C ILE A 162 1.33 -16.34 22.75
N ASP A 163 1.91 -17.55 22.82
CA ASP A 163 3.33 -17.74 23.19
C ASP A 163 4.16 -18.26 22.02
N THR A 164 3.55 -18.84 21.00
CA THR A 164 4.24 -19.50 19.89
C THR A 164 3.69 -19.08 18.53
N ARG A 165 4.51 -19.22 17.46
CA ARG A 165 4.08 -19.12 16.07
C ARG A 165 3.00 -20.15 15.70
N MET A 166 3.02 -21.31 16.36
CA MET A 166 1.97 -22.34 16.17
C MET A 166 0.61 -21.81 16.57
N GLN A 167 0.50 -21.07 17.68
CA GLN A 167 -0.75 -20.50 18.15
C GLN A 167 -1.27 -19.41 17.21
N ILE A 168 -0.40 -18.55 16.65
CA ILE A 168 -0.77 -17.56 15.62
C ILE A 168 -1.44 -18.27 14.44
N SER A 169 -0.78 -19.28 13.90
CA SER A 169 -1.28 -20.05 12.76
C SER A 169 -2.55 -20.83 13.08
N ALA A 170 -2.68 -21.36 14.31
CA ALA A 170 -3.87 -22.07 14.76
C ALA A 170 -5.08 -21.14 14.84
N LEU A 171 -4.93 -19.95 15.43
CA LEU A 171 -6.01 -18.95 15.53
C LEU A 171 -6.48 -18.48 14.15
N LEU A 172 -5.57 -18.23 13.21
CA LEU A 172 -5.95 -17.86 11.85
C LEU A 172 -6.73 -19.00 11.16
N ARG A 173 -6.21 -20.25 11.21
CA ARG A 173 -6.89 -21.41 10.62
C ARG A 173 -8.26 -21.66 11.24
N GLU A 174 -8.37 -21.54 12.56
CA GLU A 174 -9.64 -21.68 13.26
C GLU A 174 -10.67 -20.65 12.75
N THR A 175 -10.24 -19.39 12.60
CA THR A 175 -11.13 -18.31 12.09
C THR A 175 -11.53 -18.59 10.66
N LEU A 176 -10.59 -18.94 9.76
CA LEU A 176 -10.89 -19.27 8.37
C LEU A 176 -11.84 -20.46 8.25
N ALA A 177 -11.60 -21.54 9.01
CA ALA A 177 -12.47 -22.72 9.02
C ALA A 177 -13.89 -22.39 9.51
N LYS A 178 -14.00 -21.65 10.62
CA LYS A 178 -15.30 -21.19 11.15
C LYS A 178 -16.04 -20.31 10.15
N THR A 179 -15.31 -19.39 9.48
CA THR A 179 -15.92 -18.51 8.46
C THR A 179 -16.46 -19.31 7.29
N LYS A 180 -15.71 -20.30 6.80
CA LYS A 180 -16.14 -21.18 5.72
C LYS A 180 -17.40 -21.96 6.10
N GLU A 181 -17.42 -22.59 7.27
CA GLU A 181 -18.58 -23.32 7.77
C GLU A 181 -19.80 -22.39 7.96
N TYR A 182 -19.59 -21.20 8.50
CA TYR A 182 -20.62 -20.18 8.69
C TYR A 182 -21.23 -19.75 7.35
N MET A 183 -20.38 -19.44 6.37
CA MET A 183 -20.79 -19.06 5.01
C MET A 183 -21.62 -20.18 4.35
N GLU A 184 -21.12 -21.42 4.38
CA GLU A 184 -21.80 -22.58 3.80
C GLU A 184 -23.19 -22.80 4.43
N LYS A 185 -23.32 -22.64 5.76
CA LYS A 185 -24.61 -22.71 6.45
C LYS A 185 -25.60 -21.64 6.01
N LYS A 186 -25.12 -20.38 5.85
CA LYS A 186 -25.92 -19.26 5.35
C LYS A 186 -26.40 -19.50 3.91
N GLU A 187 -25.52 -19.94 3.03
CA GLU A 187 -25.80 -20.20 1.62
C GLU A 187 -26.80 -21.39 1.48
N ALA A 188 -26.73 -22.33 2.40
CA ALA A 188 -27.72 -23.45 2.49
C ALA A 188 -29.08 -23.07 3.14
N GLY A 189 -29.28 -21.78 3.47
CA GLY A 189 -30.52 -21.29 4.09
C GLY A 189 -30.75 -21.77 5.51
N LYS A 190 -29.69 -22.24 6.21
CA LYS A 190 -29.82 -22.68 7.62
C LYS A 190 -29.89 -21.45 8.53
N ASP A 191 -30.64 -21.58 9.63
CA ASP A 191 -30.65 -20.57 10.68
C ASP A 191 -29.32 -20.60 11.43
N VAL A 192 -28.54 -19.49 11.34
CA VAL A 192 -27.27 -19.29 12.03
C VAL A 192 -27.28 -17.93 12.72
N ALA A 193 -26.84 -17.90 13.98
CA ALA A 193 -26.69 -16.63 14.70
C ALA A 193 -25.70 -15.72 13.98
N TYR A 194 -26.03 -14.43 13.91
CA TYR A 194 -25.16 -13.42 13.32
C TYR A 194 -23.85 -13.30 14.12
N ASP A 195 -22.73 -13.42 13.42
CA ASP A 195 -21.39 -13.24 13.98
C ASP A 195 -20.65 -12.20 13.15
N GLN A 196 -20.46 -11.00 13.72
CA GLN A 196 -19.84 -9.86 13.05
C GLN A 196 -18.39 -10.15 12.62
N LYS A 197 -17.66 -10.96 13.38
CA LYS A 197 -16.26 -11.32 13.03
C LYS A 197 -16.22 -12.26 11.83
N LEU A 198 -17.11 -13.23 11.78
CA LEU A 198 -17.19 -14.16 10.67
C LEU A 198 -17.73 -13.49 9.40
N GLU A 199 -18.72 -12.58 9.54
CA GLU A 199 -19.23 -11.78 8.41
C GLU A 199 -18.10 -10.97 7.76
N ALA A 200 -17.25 -10.32 8.55
CA ALA A 200 -16.11 -9.54 8.04
C ALA A 200 -15.07 -10.40 7.29
N MET A 201 -15.03 -11.71 7.56
CA MET A 201 -14.10 -12.64 6.92
C MET A 201 -14.67 -13.34 5.67
N ILE A 202 -15.97 -13.27 5.40
CA ILE A 202 -16.58 -13.87 4.19
C ILE A 202 -15.92 -13.37 2.90
N PRO A 203 -15.67 -12.07 2.69
CA PRO A 203 -15.01 -11.58 1.49
C PRO A 203 -13.60 -12.17 1.28
N VAL A 204 -12.89 -12.52 2.37
CA VAL A 204 -11.59 -13.19 2.29
C VAL A 204 -11.74 -14.60 1.73
N ILE A 205 -12.71 -15.39 2.23
CA ILE A 205 -12.99 -16.74 1.73
C ILE A 205 -13.44 -16.70 0.26
N LYS A 206 -14.17 -15.66 -0.14
CA LYS A 206 -14.62 -15.45 -1.54
C LYS A 206 -13.55 -14.88 -2.46
N LYS A 207 -12.34 -14.60 -1.97
CA LYS A 207 -11.24 -13.92 -2.73
C LYS A 207 -11.58 -12.52 -3.24
N GLU A 208 -12.61 -11.90 -2.68
CA GLU A 208 -12.99 -10.52 -2.96
C GLU A 208 -12.06 -9.55 -2.24
N LEU A 209 -11.54 -9.97 -1.06
CA LEU A 209 -10.67 -9.19 -0.19
C LEU A 209 -9.39 -9.98 0.14
N PRO A 210 -8.18 -9.50 -0.21
CA PRO A 210 -6.94 -10.19 0.16
C PRO A 210 -6.62 -10.04 1.64
N LEU A 211 -5.89 -11.01 2.22
CA LEU A 211 -5.21 -10.82 3.50
C LEU A 211 -3.88 -10.07 3.28
N LYS A 212 -3.70 -8.92 3.95
CA LYS A 212 -2.41 -8.21 4.06
C LYS A 212 -1.61 -8.82 5.21
N CYS A 213 -0.65 -9.67 4.88
CA CYS A 213 0.05 -10.50 5.85
C CYS A 213 1.41 -9.92 6.24
N HIS A 214 1.48 -9.26 7.41
CA HIS A 214 2.74 -8.89 8.03
C HIS A 214 3.58 -10.13 8.32
N ALA A 215 4.73 -10.26 7.67
CA ALA A 215 5.70 -11.33 7.90
C ALA A 215 7.11 -10.89 7.50
N HIS A 216 8.05 -10.92 8.43
CA HIS A 216 9.45 -10.56 8.17
C HIS A 216 10.33 -11.76 7.85
N ARG A 217 10.24 -12.82 8.65
CA ARG A 217 11.11 -14.01 8.55
C ARG A 217 10.68 -14.94 7.44
N ALA A 218 11.64 -15.63 6.85
CA ALA A 218 11.39 -16.61 5.79
C ALA A 218 10.41 -17.72 6.22
N ASP A 219 10.52 -18.22 7.45
CA ASP A 219 9.64 -19.26 7.99
C ASP A 219 8.20 -18.75 8.21
N ASP A 220 8.03 -17.49 8.64
CA ASP A 220 6.72 -16.86 8.77
C ASP A 220 6.10 -16.61 7.38
N ILE A 221 6.87 -16.11 6.40
CA ILE A 221 6.42 -15.91 5.00
C ILE A 221 5.96 -17.25 4.38
N LEU A 222 6.75 -18.31 4.55
CA LEU A 222 6.38 -19.65 4.07
C LEU A 222 5.12 -20.18 4.76
N THR A 223 4.88 -19.81 6.01
CA THR A 223 3.65 -20.17 6.73
C THR A 223 2.44 -19.42 6.17
N VAL A 224 2.58 -18.12 5.83
CA VAL A 224 1.54 -17.36 5.10
C VAL A 224 1.18 -18.07 3.79
N ILE A 225 2.18 -18.37 2.95
CA ILE A 225 2.00 -19.05 1.65
C ILE A 225 1.29 -20.40 1.84
N ARG A 226 1.68 -21.18 2.86
CA ARG A 226 1.06 -22.47 3.17
C ARG A 226 -0.42 -22.33 3.52
N ILE A 227 -0.76 -21.40 4.41
CA ILE A 227 -2.16 -21.16 4.82
C ILE A 227 -2.97 -20.63 3.65
N ALA A 228 -2.42 -19.71 2.86
CA ALA A 228 -3.09 -19.17 1.68
C ALA A 228 -3.46 -20.27 0.67
N LYS A 229 -2.52 -21.21 0.41
CA LYS A 229 -2.77 -22.40 -0.46
C LYS A 229 -3.78 -23.37 0.17
N GLU A 230 -3.71 -23.59 1.49
CA GLU A 230 -4.61 -24.50 2.23
C GLU A 230 -6.07 -24.06 2.17
N TYR A 231 -6.32 -22.76 2.23
CA TYR A 231 -7.68 -22.19 2.22
C TYR A 231 -8.06 -21.59 0.86
N ASP A 232 -7.15 -21.60 -0.11
CA ASP A 232 -7.35 -21.04 -1.46
C ASP A 232 -7.77 -19.56 -1.41
N ILE A 233 -7.01 -18.73 -0.68
CA ILE A 233 -7.27 -17.29 -0.47
C ILE A 233 -6.16 -16.42 -1.07
N GLU A 234 -6.51 -15.17 -1.39
CA GLU A 234 -5.56 -14.16 -1.87
C GLU A 234 -4.81 -13.52 -0.69
N VAL A 235 -3.49 -13.32 -0.85
CA VAL A 235 -2.66 -12.66 0.16
C VAL A 235 -1.67 -11.70 -0.46
N THR A 236 -1.21 -10.70 0.31
CA THR A 236 0.02 -9.94 0.07
C THR A 236 1.05 -10.29 1.14
N LEU A 237 2.33 -10.31 0.75
CA LEU A 237 3.45 -10.59 1.66
C LEU A 237 4.06 -9.25 2.08
N ASP A 238 3.61 -8.75 3.23
CA ASP A 238 3.97 -7.42 3.69
C ASP A 238 5.27 -7.45 4.51
N HIS A 239 6.12 -6.45 4.26
CA HIS A 239 7.49 -6.28 4.78
C HIS A 239 8.51 -7.24 4.16
N ALA A 240 8.27 -8.55 4.14
CA ALA A 240 9.03 -9.56 3.42
C ALA A 240 10.56 -9.46 3.60
N THR A 241 11.04 -9.17 4.82
CA THR A 241 12.44 -8.85 5.11
C THR A 241 13.43 -9.95 4.70
N ASP A 242 13.09 -11.22 4.97
CA ASP A 242 13.91 -12.38 4.61
C ASP A 242 13.54 -12.98 3.24
N ALA A 243 12.70 -12.32 2.44
CA ALA A 243 12.21 -12.84 1.15
C ALA A 243 13.34 -13.24 0.19
N ARG A 244 14.50 -12.57 0.27
CA ARG A 244 15.69 -12.93 -0.52
C ARG A 244 16.20 -14.36 -0.26
N CYS A 245 15.85 -14.97 0.87
CA CYS A 245 16.25 -16.33 1.19
C CYS A 245 15.36 -17.41 0.57
N ILE A 246 14.17 -17.01 0.05
CA ILE A 246 13.11 -17.91 -0.42
C ILE A 246 12.46 -17.38 -1.71
N VAL A 247 13.26 -16.78 -2.60
CA VAL A 247 12.79 -16.14 -3.85
C VAL A 247 11.96 -17.09 -4.72
N GLU A 248 12.45 -18.32 -4.90
CA GLU A 248 11.77 -19.30 -5.75
C GLU A 248 10.39 -19.67 -5.17
N GLN A 249 10.28 -19.88 -3.86
CA GLN A 249 9.01 -20.21 -3.22
C GLN A 249 7.99 -19.06 -3.32
N ILE A 250 8.45 -17.80 -3.21
CA ILE A 250 7.59 -16.64 -3.40
C ILE A 250 7.15 -16.55 -4.86
N LYS A 251 8.08 -16.71 -5.82
CA LYS A 251 7.78 -16.69 -7.26
C LYS A 251 6.75 -17.77 -7.62
N GLU A 252 6.95 -19.01 -7.14
CA GLU A 252 6.02 -20.12 -7.37
C GLU A 252 4.64 -19.89 -6.74
N SER A 253 4.57 -19.09 -5.67
CA SER A 253 3.29 -18.76 -5.03
C SER A 253 2.45 -17.78 -5.83
N GLY A 254 3.09 -16.93 -6.65
CA GLY A 254 2.44 -15.86 -7.39
C GLY A 254 2.01 -14.65 -6.55
N TYR A 255 2.24 -14.66 -5.23
CA TYR A 255 1.82 -13.57 -4.36
C TYR A 255 2.76 -12.37 -4.44
N PRO A 256 2.22 -11.12 -4.45
CA PRO A 256 3.02 -9.91 -4.48
C PRO A 256 3.69 -9.63 -3.14
N CYS A 257 4.80 -8.88 -3.18
CA CYS A 257 5.53 -8.45 -2.01
C CYS A 257 5.46 -6.93 -1.83
N ILE A 258 5.14 -6.49 -0.61
CA ILE A 258 5.22 -5.09 -0.18
C ILE A 258 6.47 -4.97 0.69
N CYS A 259 7.56 -4.41 0.14
CA CYS A 259 8.89 -4.43 0.75
C CYS A 259 9.16 -3.16 1.55
N GLY A 260 9.45 -3.31 2.81
CA GLY A 260 9.77 -2.22 3.75
C GLY A 260 9.14 -2.42 5.12
N PRO A 261 9.40 -1.51 6.08
CA PRO A 261 10.32 -0.37 6.01
C PRO A 261 11.78 -0.80 6.05
N SER A 262 12.61 -0.28 5.16
CA SER A 262 14.04 -0.67 5.09
C SER A 262 14.97 0.36 5.73
N PHE A 263 14.49 1.55 6.04
CA PHE A 263 15.25 2.62 6.70
C PHE A 263 15.33 2.41 8.22
N GLY A 264 16.31 3.04 8.86
CA GLY A 264 16.47 3.01 10.32
C GLY A 264 17.13 1.75 10.87
N HIS A 265 17.19 1.66 12.19
CA HIS A 265 17.87 0.57 12.91
C HIS A 265 17.12 -0.75 12.86
N LYS A 266 17.85 -1.85 13.14
CA LYS A 266 17.29 -3.20 13.31
C LYS A 266 16.76 -3.34 14.75
N THR A 267 15.56 -2.86 15.01
CA THR A 267 15.01 -2.74 16.38
C THR A 267 14.48 -4.04 16.98
N LYS A 268 14.34 -5.10 16.17
CA LYS A 268 13.90 -6.43 16.60
C LYS A 268 14.59 -7.53 15.81
N PHE A 269 14.59 -8.76 16.35
CA PHE A 269 15.33 -9.89 15.75
C PHE A 269 14.88 -10.21 14.32
N GLU A 270 13.60 -10.16 14.03
CA GLU A 270 13.07 -10.44 12.69
C GLU A 270 13.51 -9.43 11.62
N LEU A 271 14.07 -8.28 12.01
CA LEU A 271 14.65 -7.27 11.12
C LEU A 271 16.15 -7.45 10.85
N LYS A 272 16.78 -8.54 11.34
CA LYS A 272 18.24 -8.75 11.22
C LYS A 272 18.75 -8.67 9.78
N SER A 273 17.95 -9.09 8.81
CA SER A 273 18.28 -9.12 7.39
C SER A 273 17.75 -7.93 6.60
N LYS A 274 17.20 -6.90 7.28
CA LYS A 274 16.64 -5.69 6.65
C LYS A 274 17.62 -5.04 5.68
N SER A 275 17.18 -4.77 4.43
CA SER A 275 18.06 -4.27 3.38
C SER A 275 17.26 -3.69 2.22
N PHE A 276 17.75 -2.62 1.63
CA PHE A 276 17.22 -2.05 0.40
C PHE A 276 17.48 -2.92 -0.87
N LYS A 277 18.28 -3.99 -0.75
CA LYS A 277 18.47 -4.96 -1.84
C LYS A 277 17.24 -5.83 -2.09
N THR A 278 16.40 -6.02 -1.07
CA THR A 278 15.29 -6.98 -1.12
C THR A 278 14.33 -6.70 -2.29
N PRO A 279 13.80 -5.48 -2.49
CA PRO A 279 12.86 -5.24 -3.58
C PRO A 279 13.48 -5.48 -4.96
N GLY A 280 14.75 -5.08 -5.19
CA GLY A 280 15.43 -5.30 -6.46
C GLY A 280 15.68 -6.78 -6.78
N VAL A 281 16.01 -7.60 -5.78
CA VAL A 281 16.19 -9.05 -5.95
C VAL A 281 14.87 -9.72 -6.34
N LEU A 282 13.78 -9.38 -5.68
CA LEU A 282 12.45 -9.94 -5.97
C LEU A 282 11.92 -9.48 -7.33
N ASN A 283 12.05 -8.20 -7.64
CA ASN A 283 11.66 -7.64 -8.95
C ASN A 283 12.41 -8.32 -10.09
N LYS A 284 13.73 -8.52 -9.98
CA LYS A 284 14.56 -9.22 -10.97
C LYS A 284 14.13 -10.67 -11.17
N ALA A 285 13.55 -11.31 -10.17
CA ALA A 285 12.97 -12.64 -10.28
C ALA A 285 11.59 -12.67 -10.94
N GLY A 286 11.01 -11.52 -11.26
CA GLY A 286 9.69 -11.36 -11.87
C GLY A 286 8.53 -11.32 -10.86
N ILE A 287 8.80 -11.12 -9.58
CA ILE A 287 7.78 -10.96 -8.54
C ILE A 287 7.27 -9.51 -8.57
N LEU A 288 5.96 -9.33 -8.47
CA LEU A 288 5.35 -7.99 -8.33
C LEU A 288 5.71 -7.40 -6.97
N VAL A 289 6.43 -6.27 -6.99
CA VAL A 289 6.95 -5.62 -5.79
C VAL A 289 6.46 -4.19 -5.69
N SER A 290 6.02 -3.79 -4.50
CA SER A 290 5.96 -2.38 -4.08
C SER A 290 6.95 -2.11 -2.95
N ILE A 291 7.31 -0.84 -2.79
CA ILE A 291 8.12 -0.31 -1.69
C ILE A 291 7.20 0.45 -0.76
N THR A 292 7.36 0.25 0.55
CA THR A 292 6.55 0.90 1.58
C THR A 292 7.41 1.61 2.62
N THR A 293 6.89 2.69 3.15
CA THR A 293 7.40 3.38 4.33
C THR A 293 6.94 2.71 5.63
N ASP A 294 5.76 2.06 5.59
CA ASP A 294 5.09 1.58 6.82
C ASP A 294 4.90 2.75 7.81
N SER A 295 4.53 3.94 7.27
CA SER A 295 4.36 5.16 8.09
C SER A 295 3.47 4.87 9.30
N PRO A 296 3.88 5.29 10.52
CA PRO A 296 4.92 6.29 10.84
C PRO A 296 6.34 5.73 11.06
N VAL A 297 6.61 4.43 10.76
CA VAL A 297 7.97 3.86 10.93
C VAL A 297 9.01 4.64 10.12
N ILE A 298 8.67 4.97 8.87
CA ILE A 298 9.36 5.98 8.07
C ILE A 298 8.29 7.02 7.72
N PRO A 299 8.52 8.32 7.95
CA PRO A 299 7.56 9.34 7.56
C PRO A 299 7.22 9.25 6.07
N GLU A 300 5.92 9.33 5.74
CA GLU A 300 5.37 9.01 4.43
C GLU A 300 5.98 9.83 3.29
N GLN A 301 6.35 11.09 3.53
CA GLN A 301 6.98 11.98 2.55
C GLN A 301 8.33 11.46 2.03
N TYR A 302 8.91 10.42 2.64
CA TYR A 302 10.19 9.82 2.22
C TYR A 302 10.01 8.54 1.38
N LEU A 303 8.80 8.28 0.85
CA LEU A 303 8.56 7.11 -0.01
C LEU A 303 9.49 7.10 -1.24
N SER A 304 9.69 8.26 -1.90
CA SER A 304 10.63 8.38 -3.02
C SER A 304 12.09 8.11 -2.63
N LEU A 305 12.50 8.52 -1.41
CA LEU A 305 13.84 8.22 -0.90
C LEU A 305 14.02 6.70 -0.67
N CYS A 306 12.98 5.99 -0.21
CA CYS A 306 13.04 4.53 -0.07
C CYS A 306 13.28 3.85 -1.42
N ALA A 307 12.61 4.32 -2.48
CA ALA A 307 12.83 3.84 -3.86
C ALA A 307 14.25 4.20 -4.38
N THR A 308 14.71 5.42 -4.12
CA THR A 308 16.08 5.86 -4.45
C THR A 308 17.14 4.94 -3.84
N LEU A 309 16.97 4.57 -2.57
CA LEU A 309 17.89 3.66 -1.88
C LEU A 309 17.82 2.24 -2.41
N ALA A 310 16.65 1.78 -2.85
CA ALA A 310 16.52 0.49 -3.53
C ALA A 310 17.21 0.49 -4.89
N ALA A 311 17.09 1.56 -5.67
CA ALA A 311 17.81 1.74 -6.94
C ALA A 311 19.34 1.77 -6.71
N LYS A 312 19.82 2.51 -5.70
CA LYS A 312 21.23 2.53 -5.30
C LYS A 312 21.77 1.13 -4.94
N GLU A 313 20.94 0.27 -4.38
CA GLU A 313 21.30 -1.11 -4.02
C GLU A 313 21.04 -2.12 -5.17
N GLY A 314 20.81 -1.63 -6.40
CA GLY A 314 20.82 -2.41 -7.64
C GLY A 314 19.44 -2.80 -8.19
N MET A 315 18.36 -2.17 -7.73
CA MET A 315 17.08 -2.21 -8.43
C MET A 315 17.17 -1.31 -9.67
N ASP A 316 16.56 -1.72 -10.77
CA ASP A 316 16.43 -0.84 -11.94
C ASP A 316 15.66 0.44 -11.57
N GLU A 317 16.12 1.61 -12.03
CA GLU A 317 15.53 2.90 -11.65
C GLU A 317 14.07 3.03 -12.07
N TYR A 318 13.74 2.59 -13.29
CA TYR A 318 12.36 2.64 -13.77
C TYR A 318 11.45 1.69 -12.99
N GLU A 319 11.95 0.50 -12.65
CA GLU A 319 11.24 -0.45 -11.80
C GLU A 319 11.10 0.06 -10.34
N ALA A 320 12.09 0.82 -9.83
CA ALA A 320 11.98 1.46 -8.53
C ALA A 320 10.87 2.53 -8.50
N ILE A 321 10.71 3.30 -9.59
CA ILE A 321 9.59 4.25 -9.73
C ILE A 321 8.26 3.49 -9.85
N LYS A 322 8.19 2.41 -10.62
CA LYS A 322 6.99 1.55 -10.67
C LYS A 322 6.62 1.00 -9.31
N ALA A 323 7.60 0.68 -8.47
CA ALA A 323 7.38 0.11 -7.13
C ALA A 323 6.76 1.10 -6.13
N ILE A 324 6.67 2.39 -6.46
CA ILE A 324 6.01 3.44 -5.66
C ILE A 324 4.88 4.15 -6.43
N THR A 325 4.46 3.61 -7.57
CA THR A 325 3.42 4.18 -8.44
C THR A 325 2.45 3.10 -8.91
N ILE A 326 2.69 2.49 -10.08
CA ILE A 326 1.77 1.53 -10.70
C ILE A 326 1.75 0.17 -10.01
N ASN A 327 2.87 -0.30 -9.45
CA ASN A 327 2.88 -1.62 -8.78
C ASN A 327 2.04 -1.66 -7.51
N PRO A 328 2.17 -0.68 -6.55
CA PRO A 328 1.25 -0.61 -5.42
C PRO A 328 -0.21 -0.46 -5.85
N ALA A 329 -0.51 0.32 -6.89
CA ALA A 329 -1.86 0.43 -7.43
C ALA A 329 -2.40 -0.94 -7.91
N LYS A 330 -1.57 -1.74 -8.61
CA LYS A 330 -1.93 -3.11 -9.03
C LYS A 330 -2.16 -4.05 -7.84
N ILE A 331 -1.29 -4.00 -6.82
CA ILE A 331 -1.43 -4.80 -5.60
C ILE A 331 -2.73 -4.48 -4.87
N LEU A 332 -3.12 -3.20 -4.88
CA LEU A 332 -4.37 -2.72 -4.28
C LEU A 332 -5.60 -2.88 -5.19
N LYS A 333 -5.43 -3.35 -6.43
CA LYS A 333 -6.50 -3.43 -7.46
C LYS A 333 -7.11 -2.06 -7.80
N LEU A 334 -6.30 -0.99 -7.69
CA LEU A 334 -6.68 0.41 -8.00
C LEU A 334 -6.01 0.92 -9.28
N ASP A 335 -5.34 0.06 -10.03
CA ASP A 335 -4.58 0.43 -11.24
C ASP A 335 -5.45 0.84 -12.42
N ASN A 336 -6.77 0.67 -12.33
CA ASN A 336 -7.75 1.27 -13.24
C ASN A 336 -7.97 2.77 -12.98
N ARG A 337 -7.61 3.28 -11.80
CA ARG A 337 -7.80 4.68 -11.39
C ARG A 337 -6.51 5.45 -11.25
N VAL A 338 -5.51 4.91 -10.54
CA VAL A 338 -4.29 5.62 -10.11
C VAL A 338 -3.00 4.89 -10.53
N GLY A 339 -1.84 5.47 -10.23
CA GLY A 339 -0.52 4.85 -10.37
C GLY A 339 0.12 4.96 -11.76
N SER A 340 -0.57 5.47 -12.77
CA SER A 340 0.01 5.77 -14.10
C SER A 340 -0.71 6.92 -14.79
N ILE A 341 0.00 7.60 -15.71
CA ILE A 341 -0.57 8.67 -16.54
C ILE A 341 -1.12 8.02 -17.81
N LYS A 342 -2.44 7.83 -17.83
CA LYS A 342 -3.17 7.17 -18.91
C LYS A 342 -4.55 7.79 -19.05
N ALA A 343 -5.02 7.95 -20.28
CA ALA A 343 -6.36 8.47 -20.54
C ALA A 343 -7.44 7.64 -19.83
N GLY A 344 -8.36 8.33 -19.15
CA GLY A 344 -9.43 7.74 -18.35
C GLY A 344 -9.08 7.49 -16.87
N LYS A 345 -7.80 7.60 -16.46
CA LYS A 345 -7.41 7.54 -15.04
C LYS A 345 -7.53 8.90 -14.37
N ASP A 346 -7.64 8.87 -13.05
CA ASP A 346 -7.63 10.05 -12.20
C ASP A 346 -6.36 10.88 -12.47
N ALA A 347 -6.50 12.18 -12.66
CA ALA A 347 -5.38 13.08 -12.95
C ALA A 347 -4.62 13.42 -11.66
N ASP A 348 -4.01 12.39 -11.07
CA ASP A 348 -3.12 12.46 -9.92
C ASP A 348 -1.69 12.42 -10.43
N PHE A 349 -0.97 13.54 -10.33
CA PHE A 349 0.40 13.64 -10.82
C PHE A 349 1.22 14.66 -10.04
N ILE A 350 2.54 14.54 -10.17
CA ILE A 350 3.51 15.44 -9.56
C ILE A 350 4.39 16.06 -10.63
N ILE A 351 4.72 17.34 -10.45
CA ILE A 351 5.66 18.09 -11.29
C ILE A 351 6.94 18.30 -10.52
N CYS A 352 8.05 17.83 -11.06
CA CYS A 352 9.36 17.79 -10.42
C CYS A 352 10.41 18.56 -11.22
N THR A 353 11.44 19.07 -10.52
CA THR A 353 12.60 19.72 -11.17
C THR A 353 13.56 18.72 -11.81
N LYS A 354 13.58 17.47 -11.31
CA LYS A 354 14.46 16.37 -11.74
C LYS A 354 13.74 15.04 -11.70
N ASN A 355 14.47 13.95 -12.02
CA ASN A 355 13.99 12.59 -11.75
C ASN A 355 13.62 12.44 -10.26
N ILE A 356 12.48 11.80 -9.97
CA ILE A 356 11.96 11.62 -8.61
C ILE A 356 12.93 10.86 -7.69
N LEU A 357 13.87 10.09 -8.25
CA LEU A 357 14.91 9.37 -7.51
C LEU A 357 16.16 10.23 -7.22
N ASP A 358 16.28 11.45 -7.79
CA ASP A 358 17.35 12.39 -7.44
C ASP A 358 17.04 13.02 -6.07
N THR A 359 17.91 12.84 -5.08
CA THR A 359 17.72 13.39 -3.72
C THR A 359 17.74 14.91 -3.66
N THR A 360 18.14 15.59 -4.75
CA THR A 360 18.09 17.05 -4.89
C THR A 360 16.90 17.52 -5.73
N ASN A 361 15.97 16.59 -6.04
CA ASN A 361 14.72 16.93 -6.71
C ASN A 361 13.82 17.78 -5.80
N GLU A 362 13.13 18.74 -6.39
CA GLU A 362 12.07 19.51 -5.74
C GLU A 362 10.74 19.19 -6.41
N ILE A 363 9.72 18.86 -5.62
CA ILE A 363 8.34 18.77 -6.08
C ILE A 363 7.79 20.21 -6.18
N LYS A 364 7.49 20.66 -7.39
CA LYS A 364 6.96 22.01 -7.66
C LYS A 364 5.46 22.08 -7.48
N SER A 365 4.76 21.00 -7.78
CA SER A 365 3.30 20.93 -7.64
C SER A 365 2.84 19.48 -7.55
N VAL A 366 1.78 19.28 -6.79
CA VAL A 366 1.04 18.02 -6.69
C VAL A 366 -0.40 18.28 -7.16
N TYR A 367 -0.91 17.41 -8.01
CA TYR A 367 -2.28 17.45 -8.49
C TYR A 367 -3.02 16.21 -8.05
N ILE A 368 -4.24 16.38 -7.58
CA ILE A 368 -5.18 15.29 -7.26
C ILE A 368 -6.51 15.61 -7.97
N ASP A 369 -7.05 14.64 -8.70
CA ASP A 369 -8.26 14.80 -9.51
C ASP A 369 -8.18 16.05 -10.41
N GLY A 370 -7.00 16.26 -11.02
CA GLY A 370 -6.75 17.38 -11.92
C GLY A 370 -6.71 18.76 -11.26
N LYS A 371 -6.80 18.84 -9.95
CA LYS A 371 -6.74 20.10 -9.19
C LYS A 371 -5.39 20.21 -8.49
N LYS A 372 -4.78 21.39 -8.57
CA LYS A 372 -3.56 21.67 -7.84
C LYS A 372 -3.82 21.57 -6.33
N ALA A 373 -3.10 20.67 -5.66
CA ALA A 373 -3.23 20.40 -4.23
C ALA A 373 -2.10 21.04 -3.41
N VAL A 374 -0.88 21.16 -4.02
CA VAL A 374 0.30 21.85 -3.48
C VAL A 374 0.96 22.67 -4.57
#